data_27f7b6a5d23ae6e12ce11d8b6e68b381
#
_entry.id   27f7b6a5d23ae6e12ce11d8b6e68b381
#
_cell.length_a   1.000
_cell.length_b   1.000
_cell.length_c   1.000
_cell.angle_alpha   90.00
_cell.angle_beta   90.00
_cell.angle_gamma   90.00
#
_symmetry.space_group_name_H-M   'P 1'
#
loop_
_entity.id
_entity.type
_entity.pdbx_description
1 polymer ?
#
loop_
_entity_poly.entity_id
_entity_poly.type
_entity_poly.pdbx_seq_one_letter_code
_entity_poly.pdbx_strand_id
1 'polypeptide(L)'
;STHCISSAASDVYKRQARHCPEPTRLVITRFGVVLSPDGGAMQQMLRPLQATKIATAIGPGTQAFPWISIHDLCRAMEFFITHEETRGVYNLVAPQQISQNAFTHAMGNAYQAWTTIVVPQKVFRILYGEAASFLTAGQRVRPTRLTEAGFHFSISNVERLFRGTDHSTVTSLDLHRYMGLWYEIARYENRFEHGLVDVTATY
;
A
#
# COMPACT_ATOMS: atom_id res chain seq x y z
N SER A 1 4.06 -17.09 17.06
CA SER A 1 5.10 -16.28 16.43
C SER A 1 4.93 -16.35 14.91
N THR A 2 4.29 -15.35 14.36
CA THR A 2 4.06 -15.24 12.92
C THR A 2 5.35 -14.78 12.29
N HIS A 3 6.14 -15.68 11.74
CA HIS A 3 7.30 -15.34 10.96
C HIS A 3 6.85 -14.74 9.63
N CYS A 4 7.04 -13.46 9.49
CA CYS A 4 6.93 -12.76 8.22
C CYS A 4 8.13 -13.13 7.37
N ILE A 5 7.94 -13.94 6.34
CA ILE A 5 9.01 -14.46 5.47
C ILE A 5 9.65 -13.35 4.61
N SER A 6 9.04 -12.19 4.50
CA SER A 6 9.67 -11.01 3.90
C SER A 6 10.75 -10.39 4.80
N SER A 7 10.99 -10.96 5.97
CA SER A 7 11.73 -10.32 7.05
C SER A 7 13.22 -10.22 6.82
N ALA A 8 13.88 -11.19 6.20
CA ALA A 8 15.35 -11.21 6.16
C ALA A 8 15.92 -10.11 5.23
N ALA A 9 15.47 -10.00 4.01
CA ALA A 9 15.91 -8.96 3.09
C ALA A 9 15.47 -7.57 3.59
N SER A 10 14.21 -7.42 3.97
CA SER A 10 13.69 -6.17 4.55
C SER A 10 14.41 -5.76 5.84
N ASP A 11 14.86 -6.70 6.67
CA ASP A 11 15.60 -6.37 7.89
C ASP A 11 17.07 -6.01 7.63
N VAL A 12 17.68 -6.56 6.57
CA VAL A 12 19.00 -6.13 6.11
C VAL A 12 18.94 -4.68 5.62
N TYR A 13 18.00 -4.33 4.76
CA TYR A 13 17.82 -2.95 4.27
C TYR A 13 17.51 -1.96 5.38
N LYS A 14 16.66 -2.33 6.34
CA LYS A 14 16.38 -1.50 7.52
C LYS A 14 17.62 -1.27 8.37
N ARG A 15 18.49 -2.27 8.50
CA ARG A 15 19.76 -2.10 9.21
C ARG A 15 20.71 -1.17 8.46
N GLN A 16 20.85 -1.34 7.14
CA GLN A 16 21.68 -0.47 6.31
C GLN A 16 21.17 0.99 6.36
N ALA A 17 19.88 1.20 6.21
CA ALA A 17 19.28 2.52 6.30
C ALA A 17 19.52 3.21 7.65
N ARG A 18 19.60 2.45 8.76
CA ARG A 18 19.93 3.00 10.09
C ARG A 18 21.37 3.47 10.24
N HIS A 19 22.26 3.08 9.33
CA HIS A 19 23.65 3.51 9.31
C HIS A 19 23.89 4.70 8.38
N CYS A 20 22.80 5.38 7.94
CA CYS A 20 22.93 6.62 7.19
C CYS A 20 23.79 7.63 7.96
N PRO A 21 24.86 8.18 7.31
CA PRO A 21 25.71 9.16 7.97
C PRO A 21 24.96 10.46 8.26
N GLU A 22 25.31 11.11 9.35
CA GLU A 22 24.89 12.49 9.59
C GLU A 22 25.40 13.42 8.49
N PRO A 23 24.63 14.38 8.00
CA PRO A 23 23.33 14.85 8.51
C PRO A 23 22.08 14.24 7.80
N THR A 24 22.19 13.06 7.24
CA THR A 24 21.08 12.45 6.46
C THR A 24 19.85 12.19 7.32
N ARG A 25 18.71 12.68 6.87
CA ARG A 25 17.41 12.44 7.51
C ARG A 25 16.81 11.13 7.03
N LEU A 26 16.54 10.21 7.95
CA LEU A 26 15.95 8.90 7.64
C LEU A 26 14.45 8.87 7.95
N VAL A 27 13.63 8.58 6.93
CA VAL A 27 12.21 8.27 7.03
C VAL A 27 11.96 6.87 6.50
N ILE A 28 11.43 5.99 7.35
CA ILE A 28 11.09 4.61 6.98
C ILE A 28 9.57 4.52 6.84
N THR A 29 9.10 4.17 5.66
CA THR A 29 7.67 4.07 5.37
C THR A 29 7.24 2.60 5.28
N ARG A 30 6.07 2.28 5.88
CA ARG A 30 5.45 0.96 5.83
C ARG A 30 4.09 1.10 5.17
N PHE A 31 3.91 0.47 4.02
CA PHE A 31 2.70 0.59 3.23
C PHE A 31 1.64 -0.45 3.59
N GLY A 32 0.38 -0.05 3.55
CA GLY A 32 -0.73 -0.96 3.33
C GLY A 32 -0.84 -1.37 1.85
N VAL A 33 -1.93 -2.02 1.50
CA VAL A 33 -2.24 -2.32 0.09
C VAL A 33 -2.47 -1.01 -0.65
N VAL A 34 -1.62 -0.72 -1.62
CA VAL A 34 -1.76 0.49 -2.43
C VAL A 34 -2.85 0.27 -3.48
N LEU A 35 -3.85 1.12 -3.47
CA LEU A 35 -5.01 1.05 -4.35
C LEU A 35 -4.97 2.19 -5.36
N SER A 36 -4.93 1.83 -6.64
CA SER A 36 -5.00 2.75 -7.76
C SER A 36 -6.08 2.30 -8.75
N PRO A 37 -6.93 3.20 -9.26
CA PRO A 37 -7.90 2.87 -10.30
C PRO A 37 -7.21 2.40 -11.60
N ASP A 38 -5.99 2.88 -11.87
CA ASP A 38 -5.30 2.67 -13.13
C ASP A 38 -4.41 1.42 -13.15
N GLY A 39 -4.26 0.72 -12.01
CA GLY A 39 -3.39 -0.46 -11.96
C GLY A 39 -3.30 -1.18 -10.62
N GLY A 40 -2.32 -2.08 -10.53
CA GLY A 40 -1.95 -2.79 -9.31
C GLY A 40 -3.01 -3.72 -8.75
N ALA A 41 -3.06 -3.82 -7.42
CA ALA A 41 -3.93 -4.74 -6.70
C ALA A 41 -5.43 -4.47 -6.97
N MET A 42 -5.81 -3.20 -7.09
CA MET A 42 -7.21 -2.83 -7.35
C MET A 42 -7.68 -3.33 -8.72
N GLN A 43 -6.88 -3.18 -9.77
CA GLN A 43 -7.22 -3.68 -11.09
C GLN A 43 -7.35 -5.21 -11.12
N GLN A 44 -6.46 -5.92 -10.40
CA GLN A 44 -6.54 -7.38 -10.30
C GLN A 44 -7.84 -7.84 -9.63
N MET A 45 -8.32 -7.11 -8.63
CA MET A 45 -9.61 -7.38 -7.99
C MET A 45 -10.80 -6.96 -8.85
N LEU A 46 -10.68 -5.87 -9.61
CA LEU A 46 -11.78 -5.34 -10.43
C LEU A 46 -12.01 -6.14 -11.72
N ARG A 47 -10.96 -6.65 -12.37
CA ARG A 47 -11.10 -7.42 -13.64
C ARG A 47 -12.11 -8.57 -13.55
N PRO A 48 -11.99 -9.52 -12.59
CA PRO A 48 -12.97 -10.58 -12.47
C PRO A 48 -14.36 -10.05 -12.08
N LEU A 49 -14.42 -9.03 -11.22
CA LEU A 49 -15.68 -8.41 -10.82
C LEU A 49 -16.40 -7.77 -12.01
N GLN A 50 -15.71 -7.03 -12.84
CA GLN A 50 -16.29 -6.39 -14.02
C GLN A 50 -16.77 -7.40 -15.07
N ALA A 51 -16.01 -8.49 -15.26
CA ALA A 51 -16.34 -9.54 -16.22
C ALA A 51 -17.51 -10.42 -15.79
N THR A 52 -17.57 -10.78 -14.51
CA THR A 52 -18.57 -11.75 -14.00
C THR A 52 -19.69 -11.11 -13.18
N LYS A 53 -19.52 -9.87 -12.77
CA LYS A 53 -20.40 -9.19 -11.78
C LYS A 53 -20.48 -9.93 -10.42
N ILE A 54 -19.42 -10.69 -10.09
CA ILE A 54 -19.30 -11.42 -8.84
C ILE A 54 -18.12 -10.84 -8.05
N ALA A 55 -18.39 -10.31 -6.86
CA ALA A 55 -17.34 -9.88 -5.95
C ALA A 55 -16.72 -11.10 -5.25
N THR A 56 -15.43 -11.07 -5.03
CA THR A 56 -14.68 -12.21 -4.47
C THR A 56 -14.04 -11.83 -3.14
N ALA A 57 -14.53 -12.42 -2.05
CA ALA A 57 -13.91 -12.34 -0.74
C ALA A 57 -12.89 -13.48 -0.53
N ILE A 58 -11.79 -13.19 0.16
CA ILE A 58 -10.68 -14.13 0.34
C ILE A 58 -10.73 -14.73 1.73
N GLY A 59 -10.87 -16.05 1.83
CA GLY A 59 -10.91 -16.78 3.10
C GLY A 59 -12.07 -16.33 3.99
N PRO A 60 -11.90 -16.26 5.32
CA PRO A 60 -12.97 -15.86 6.23
C PRO A 60 -13.36 -14.39 6.09
N GLY A 61 -12.54 -13.57 5.43
CA GLY A 61 -12.78 -12.14 5.19
C GLY A 61 -12.74 -11.26 6.45
N THR A 62 -12.48 -11.84 7.63
CA THR A 62 -12.43 -11.11 8.91
C THR A 62 -11.10 -10.43 9.17
N GLN A 63 -10.07 -10.81 8.41
CA GLN A 63 -8.75 -10.22 8.52
C GLN A 63 -8.79 -8.72 8.18
N ALA A 64 -7.98 -7.95 8.89
CA ALA A 64 -7.83 -6.53 8.61
C ALA A 64 -7.26 -6.32 7.19
N PHE A 65 -7.74 -5.31 6.51
CA PHE A 65 -7.28 -4.91 5.18
C PHE A 65 -6.70 -3.49 5.25
N PRO A 66 -5.43 -3.35 5.68
CA PRO A 66 -4.76 -2.06 5.67
C PRO A 66 -4.51 -1.64 4.22
N TRP A 67 -5.02 -0.49 3.85
CA TRP A 67 -4.91 0.03 2.48
C TRP A 67 -4.57 1.51 2.48
N ILE A 68 -4.10 2.01 1.35
CA ILE A 68 -3.92 3.43 1.08
C ILE A 68 -4.20 3.71 -0.40
N SER A 69 -4.77 4.87 -0.72
CA SER A 69 -4.87 5.30 -2.11
C SER A 69 -3.51 5.73 -2.65
N ILE A 70 -3.27 5.51 -3.94
CA ILE A 70 -2.06 6.00 -4.60
C ILE A 70 -1.93 7.52 -4.47
N HIS A 71 -3.04 8.24 -4.53
CA HIS A 71 -3.08 9.69 -4.39
C HIS A 71 -2.56 10.13 -3.01
N ASP A 72 -3.07 9.55 -1.90
CA ASP A 72 -2.59 9.90 -0.57
C ASP A 72 -1.18 9.38 -0.29
N LEU A 73 -0.78 8.28 -0.94
CA LEU A 73 0.59 7.80 -0.89
C LEU A 73 1.57 8.83 -1.46
N CYS A 74 1.29 9.35 -2.68
CA CYS A 74 2.12 10.39 -3.31
C CYS A 74 2.17 11.65 -2.46
N ARG A 75 1.01 12.11 -1.94
CA ARG A 75 0.95 13.27 -1.04
C ARG A 75 1.72 13.06 0.26
N ALA A 76 1.71 11.84 0.82
CA ALA A 76 2.49 11.54 2.01
C ALA A 76 4.00 11.58 1.72
N MET A 77 4.43 11.12 0.55
CA MET A 77 5.83 11.26 0.13
C MET A 77 6.24 12.72 -0.02
N GLU A 78 5.42 13.53 -0.69
CA GLU A 78 5.64 14.98 -0.78
C GLU A 78 5.69 15.64 0.61
N PHE A 79 4.78 15.24 1.51
CA PHE A 79 4.77 15.71 2.89
C PHE A 79 6.10 15.43 3.61
N PHE A 80 6.66 14.23 3.47
CA PHE A 80 7.97 13.92 4.06
C PHE A 80 9.11 14.74 3.45
N ILE A 81 9.04 15.08 2.18
CA ILE A 81 10.05 15.90 1.52
C ILE A 81 10.00 17.34 2.04
N THR A 82 8.80 17.88 2.21
CA THR A 82 8.59 19.29 2.60
C THR A 82 8.68 19.55 4.10
N HIS A 83 8.46 18.52 4.94
CA HIS A 83 8.49 18.64 6.41
C HIS A 83 9.77 18.02 6.97
N GLU A 84 10.78 18.85 7.14
CA GLU A 84 12.14 18.42 7.53
C GLU A 84 12.23 17.83 8.94
N GLU A 85 11.25 18.08 9.80
CA GLU A 85 11.13 17.53 11.16
C GLU A 85 10.70 16.05 11.16
N THR A 86 10.17 15.53 10.06
CA THR A 86 9.70 14.15 9.99
C THR A 86 10.87 13.16 9.99
N ARG A 87 10.91 12.24 10.95
CA ARG A 87 11.98 11.24 11.11
C ARG A 87 11.43 9.91 11.63
N GLY A 88 12.12 8.82 11.30
CA GLY A 88 11.83 7.49 11.81
C GLY A 88 10.74 6.77 11.03
N VAL A 89 9.91 5.96 11.69
CA VAL A 89 8.98 5.01 11.03
C VAL A 89 7.57 5.57 10.95
N TYR A 90 6.98 5.55 9.77
CA TYR A 90 5.59 5.95 9.49
C TYR A 90 4.82 4.82 8.80
N ASN A 91 3.59 4.57 9.26
CA ASN A 91 2.67 3.67 8.58
C ASN A 91 1.82 4.46 7.59
N LEU A 92 1.94 4.12 6.32
CA LEU A 92 1.18 4.72 5.23
C LEU A 92 -0.05 3.85 4.93
N VAL A 93 -1.08 4.05 5.72
CA VAL A 93 -2.39 3.36 5.61
C VAL A 93 -3.50 4.38 5.79
N ALA A 94 -4.64 4.15 5.16
CA ALA A 94 -5.81 4.99 5.36
C ALA A 94 -6.31 4.91 6.82
N PRO A 95 -6.93 5.97 7.35
CA PRO A 95 -7.43 5.99 8.73
C PRO A 95 -8.52 4.95 8.99
N GLN A 96 -9.34 4.63 7.99
CA GLN A 96 -10.40 3.65 8.12
C GLN A 96 -9.87 2.25 8.38
N GLN A 97 -10.26 1.67 9.50
CA GLN A 97 -10.02 0.27 9.81
C GLN A 97 -11.14 -0.58 9.21
N ILE A 98 -10.82 -1.34 8.19
CA ILE A 98 -11.80 -2.17 7.47
C ILE A 98 -11.32 -3.63 7.40
N SER A 99 -12.26 -4.58 7.41
CA SER A 99 -11.96 -5.98 7.11
C SER A 99 -11.93 -6.21 5.59
N GLN A 100 -11.29 -7.27 5.18
CA GLN A 100 -11.23 -7.66 3.77
C GLN A 100 -12.63 -7.92 3.19
N ASN A 101 -13.52 -8.53 3.98
CA ASN A 101 -14.91 -8.77 3.57
C ASN A 101 -15.68 -7.45 3.40
N ALA A 102 -15.56 -6.52 4.36
CA ALA A 102 -16.23 -5.22 4.26
C ALA A 102 -15.69 -4.40 3.07
N PHE A 103 -14.39 -4.48 2.78
CA PHE A 103 -13.80 -3.88 1.58
C PHE A 103 -14.39 -4.50 0.30
N THR A 104 -14.47 -5.83 0.23
CA THR A 104 -15.05 -6.54 -0.93
C THR A 104 -16.51 -6.17 -1.16
N HIS A 105 -17.31 -6.05 -0.10
CA HIS A 105 -18.70 -5.60 -0.19
C HIS A 105 -18.82 -4.15 -0.66
N ALA A 106 -17.99 -3.25 -0.14
CA ALA A 106 -17.98 -1.86 -0.58
C ALA A 106 -17.60 -1.75 -2.07
N MET A 107 -16.61 -2.52 -2.52
CA MET A 107 -16.24 -2.62 -3.92
C MET A 107 -17.36 -3.23 -4.77
N GLY A 108 -17.97 -4.32 -4.30
CA GLY A 108 -19.10 -4.96 -4.98
C GLY A 108 -20.28 -4.00 -5.18
N ASN A 109 -20.64 -3.24 -4.15
CA ASN A 109 -21.70 -2.25 -4.22
C ASN A 109 -21.36 -1.13 -5.22
N ALA A 110 -20.14 -0.62 -5.20
CA ALA A 110 -19.70 0.45 -6.09
C ALA A 110 -19.72 0.03 -7.59
N TYR A 111 -19.39 -1.24 -7.87
CA TYR A 111 -19.36 -1.78 -9.23
C TYR A 111 -20.57 -2.66 -9.59
N GLN A 112 -21.64 -2.59 -8.79
CA GLN A 112 -22.91 -3.26 -9.04
C GLN A 112 -22.77 -4.79 -9.19
N ALA A 113 -22.04 -5.41 -8.26
CA ALA A 113 -21.96 -6.86 -8.17
C ALA A 113 -23.32 -7.47 -7.81
N TRP A 114 -23.67 -8.58 -8.47
CA TRP A 114 -24.90 -9.29 -8.15
C TRP A 114 -24.81 -10.11 -6.86
N THR A 115 -23.58 -10.59 -6.59
CA THR A 115 -23.30 -11.41 -5.40
C THR A 115 -21.86 -11.34 -4.99
N THR A 116 -21.58 -11.76 -3.76
CA THR A 116 -20.22 -11.95 -3.25
C THR A 116 -20.00 -13.42 -2.92
N ILE A 117 -18.95 -14.00 -3.48
CA ILE A 117 -18.53 -15.37 -3.18
C ILE A 117 -17.28 -15.37 -2.33
N VAL A 118 -17.14 -16.38 -1.48
CA VAL A 118 -15.94 -16.59 -0.68
C VAL A 118 -15.05 -17.61 -1.38
N VAL A 119 -13.83 -17.20 -1.74
CA VAL A 119 -12.82 -18.10 -2.29
C VAL A 119 -11.94 -18.60 -1.15
N PRO A 120 -11.80 -19.93 -0.99
CA PRO A 120 -10.90 -20.49 0.01
C PRO A 120 -9.47 -19.97 -0.16
N GLN A 121 -8.83 -19.63 0.95
CA GLN A 121 -7.47 -19.08 0.97
C GLN A 121 -6.45 -19.95 0.21
N LYS A 122 -6.62 -21.29 0.24
CA LYS A 122 -5.76 -22.24 -0.50
C LYS A 122 -5.84 -22.03 -2.01
N VAL A 123 -7.05 -21.84 -2.54
CA VAL A 123 -7.28 -21.59 -3.98
C VAL A 123 -6.67 -20.24 -4.37
N PHE A 124 -6.87 -19.23 -3.55
CA PHE A 124 -6.29 -17.90 -3.80
C PHE A 124 -4.75 -17.92 -3.82
N ARG A 125 -4.11 -18.69 -2.93
CA ARG A 125 -2.65 -18.89 -2.93
C ARG A 125 -2.14 -19.57 -4.19
N ILE A 126 -2.89 -20.51 -4.74
CA ILE A 126 -2.51 -21.20 -6.01
C ILE A 126 -2.55 -20.21 -7.18
N LEU A 127 -3.56 -19.33 -7.22
CA LEU A 127 -3.76 -18.38 -8.31
C LEU A 127 -2.82 -17.16 -8.25
N TYR A 128 -2.50 -16.68 -7.06
CA TYR A 128 -1.78 -15.42 -6.84
C TYR A 128 -0.42 -15.60 -6.14
N GLY A 129 -0.01 -16.85 -5.87
CA GLY A 129 1.29 -17.17 -5.29
C GLY A 129 1.51 -16.54 -3.91
N GLU A 130 2.75 -16.10 -3.65
CA GLU A 130 3.14 -15.53 -2.36
C GLU A 130 2.47 -14.17 -2.05
N ALA A 131 2.10 -13.42 -3.09
CA ALA A 131 1.34 -12.17 -2.91
C ALA A 131 0.02 -12.37 -2.15
N ALA A 132 -0.56 -13.57 -2.21
CA ALA A 132 -1.74 -13.93 -1.43
C ALA A 132 -1.52 -13.86 0.09
N SER A 133 -0.30 -14.08 0.58
CA SER A 133 0.01 -14.10 2.01
C SER A 133 -0.23 -12.72 2.67
N PHE A 134 0.00 -11.63 1.97
CA PHE A 134 -0.21 -10.27 2.46
C PHE A 134 -1.68 -9.93 2.64
N LEU A 135 -2.52 -10.41 1.74
CA LEU A 135 -3.97 -10.20 1.80
C LEU A 135 -4.62 -11.08 2.87
N THR A 136 -3.95 -12.14 3.29
CA THR A 136 -4.50 -13.12 4.24
C THR A 136 -4.00 -12.97 5.67
N ALA A 137 -2.83 -12.34 5.88
CA ALA A 137 -2.19 -12.16 7.20
C ALA A 137 -2.61 -10.86 7.91
N GLY A 138 -3.66 -10.20 7.47
CA GLY A 138 -4.12 -8.87 7.84
C GLY A 138 -3.77 -8.39 9.24
N GLN A 139 -2.86 -7.42 9.34
CA GLN A 139 -2.54 -6.72 10.58
C GLN A 139 -3.38 -5.44 10.69
N ARG A 140 -3.88 -5.17 11.89
CA ARG A 140 -4.52 -3.87 12.17
C ARG A 140 -3.45 -2.81 12.34
N VAL A 141 -3.31 -1.95 11.35
CA VAL A 141 -2.30 -0.87 11.32
C VAL A 141 -3.02 0.47 11.31
N ARG A 142 -2.49 1.45 12.05
CA ARG A 142 -3.01 2.83 12.09
C ARG A 142 -1.93 3.81 11.66
N PRO A 143 -2.30 4.93 10.99
CA PRO A 143 -1.37 5.97 10.57
C PRO A 143 -1.12 7.01 11.67
N THR A 144 -1.09 6.61 12.95
CA THR A 144 -1.09 7.51 14.12
C THR A 144 -0.02 8.60 14.01
N ARG A 145 1.24 8.23 13.79
CA ARG A 145 2.34 9.19 13.69
C ARG A 145 2.22 10.14 12.49
N LEU A 146 1.69 9.64 11.37
CA LEU A 146 1.49 10.46 10.17
C LEU A 146 0.41 11.53 10.42
N THR A 147 -0.67 11.13 11.08
CA THR A 147 -1.75 12.05 11.46
C THR A 147 -1.29 13.05 12.53
N GLU A 148 -0.54 12.60 13.52
CA GLU A 148 0.05 13.47 14.58
C GLU A 148 1.05 14.47 14.00
N ALA A 149 1.76 14.10 12.93
CA ALA A 149 2.64 15.00 12.18
C ALA A 149 1.89 16.06 11.34
N GLY A 150 0.55 16.03 11.31
CA GLY A 150 -0.28 17.01 10.62
C GLY A 150 -0.68 16.61 9.19
N PHE A 151 -0.44 15.36 8.76
CA PHE A 151 -0.89 14.91 7.44
C PHE A 151 -2.41 14.69 7.41
N HIS A 152 -3.07 15.22 6.39
CA HIS A 152 -4.50 15.08 6.16
C HIS A 152 -4.78 14.21 4.94
N PHE A 153 -5.49 13.08 5.16
CA PHE A 153 -5.89 12.17 4.10
C PHE A 153 -7.03 12.75 3.26
N SER A 154 -6.88 12.75 1.94
CA SER A 154 -7.96 13.09 1.00
C SER A 154 -8.96 11.95 0.90
N ILE A 155 -8.45 10.70 0.89
CA ILE A 155 -9.24 9.48 0.75
C ILE A 155 -9.17 8.70 2.05
N SER A 156 -9.97 9.11 3.03
CA SER A 156 -9.95 8.54 4.36
C SER A 156 -10.74 7.24 4.52
N ASN A 157 -11.63 6.91 3.57
CA ASN A 157 -12.49 5.74 3.58
C ASN A 157 -12.73 5.17 2.18
N VAL A 158 -13.19 3.91 2.12
CA VAL A 158 -13.39 3.18 0.85
C VAL A 158 -14.54 3.75 0.02
N GLU A 159 -15.52 4.39 0.63
CA GLU A 159 -16.62 5.02 -0.07
C GLU A 159 -16.12 6.20 -0.91
N ARG A 160 -15.17 6.98 -0.38
CA ARG A 160 -14.47 8.03 -1.15
C ARG A 160 -13.60 7.44 -2.25
N LEU A 161 -12.89 6.35 -1.97
CA LEU A 161 -12.06 5.66 -2.96
C LEU A 161 -12.86 5.27 -4.21
N PHE A 162 -14.09 4.76 -4.04
CA PHE A 162 -14.91 4.26 -5.14
C PHE A 162 -15.82 5.33 -5.79
N ARG A 163 -16.04 6.48 -5.16
CA ARG A 163 -16.86 7.58 -5.74
C ARG A 163 -16.16 8.38 -6.84
N GLY A 164 -14.92 8.11 -7.10
CA GLY A 164 -14.07 8.91 -8.00
C GLY A 164 -13.35 9.99 -7.20
N THR A 165 -12.07 9.91 -7.22
CA THR A 165 -11.19 10.92 -6.67
C THR A 165 -11.01 12.01 -7.69
N ASP A 166 -10.93 13.23 -7.21
CA ASP A 166 -10.32 14.30 -7.98
C ASP A 166 -8.91 13.82 -8.35
N HIS A 167 -8.69 13.56 -9.64
CA HIS A 167 -7.40 13.13 -10.19
C HIS A 167 -6.45 14.31 -10.38
N SER A 168 -6.68 15.43 -9.70
CA SER A 168 -5.71 16.52 -9.69
C SER A 168 -4.40 16.01 -9.12
N THR A 169 -3.44 15.87 -9.99
CA THR A 169 -2.04 15.63 -9.64
C THR A 169 -1.49 16.86 -8.92
N VAL A 170 -0.43 16.66 -8.15
CA VAL A 170 0.35 17.74 -7.53
C VAL A 170 0.57 18.88 -8.54
N THR A 171 0.07 20.05 -8.23
CA THR A 171 0.10 21.21 -9.16
C THR A 171 1.50 21.77 -9.38
N SER A 172 2.44 21.48 -8.48
CA SER A 172 3.86 21.78 -8.67
C SER A 172 4.72 20.84 -7.84
N LEU A 173 5.66 20.14 -8.48
CA LEU A 173 6.73 19.39 -7.83
C LEU A 173 8.00 20.22 -7.90
N ASP A 174 8.59 20.52 -6.74
CA ASP A 174 9.93 21.10 -6.70
C ASP A 174 10.97 20.04 -7.10
N LEU A 175 11.31 20.04 -8.38
CA LEU A 175 12.23 19.07 -8.95
C LEU A 175 13.62 19.12 -8.30
N HIS A 176 14.10 20.29 -7.87
CA HIS A 176 15.38 20.41 -7.19
C HIS A 176 15.42 19.69 -5.84
N ARG A 177 14.31 19.71 -5.10
CA ARG A 177 14.17 18.97 -3.83
C ARG A 177 13.92 17.48 -4.05
N TYR A 178 13.37 17.12 -5.22
CA TYR A 178 13.13 15.72 -5.60
C TYR A 178 14.36 15.05 -6.19
N MET A 179 15.24 15.82 -6.85
CA MET A 179 16.48 15.32 -7.46
C MET A 179 17.46 14.81 -6.41
N GLY A 180 18.06 13.67 -6.67
CA GLY A 180 19.03 13.07 -5.77
C GLY A 180 19.14 11.57 -5.94
N LEU A 181 19.87 10.95 -5.02
CA LEU A 181 20.03 9.50 -4.98
C LEU A 181 18.92 8.89 -4.11
N TRP A 182 18.09 8.08 -4.73
CA TRP A 182 17.01 7.36 -4.07
C TRP A 182 17.38 5.89 -3.93
N TYR A 183 17.23 5.36 -2.71
CA TYR A 183 17.38 3.95 -2.44
C TYR A 183 16.02 3.28 -2.30
N GLU A 184 15.78 2.25 -3.07
CA GLU A 184 14.61 1.39 -2.88
C GLU A 184 14.81 0.53 -1.63
N ILE A 185 14.08 0.84 -0.55
CA ILE A 185 14.24 0.18 0.75
C ILE A 185 13.37 -1.08 0.86
N ALA A 186 12.31 -1.18 0.09
CA ALA A 186 11.45 -2.37 0.03
C ALA A 186 10.62 -2.39 -1.24
N ARG A 187 10.63 -3.51 -1.91
CA ARG A 187 9.75 -3.80 -3.04
C ARG A 187 9.20 -5.22 -2.90
N TYR A 188 8.12 -5.48 -3.64
CA TYR A 188 7.71 -6.85 -3.94
C TYR A 188 8.56 -7.36 -5.09
N GLU A 189 9.18 -8.53 -4.93
CA GLU A 189 9.77 -9.21 -6.07
C GLU A 189 8.67 -9.49 -7.09
N ASN A 190 8.81 -8.96 -8.27
CA ASN A 190 7.98 -9.28 -9.40
C ASN A 190 8.76 -10.18 -10.38
N ARG A 191 8.05 -10.73 -11.36
CA ARG A 191 8.62 -11.71 -12.29
C ARG A 191 9.78 -11.16 -13.15
N PHE A 192 9.89 -9.84 -13.28
CA PHE A 192 10.90 -9.16 -14.10
C PHE A 192 12.11 -8.71 -13.32
N GLU A 193 12.01 -8.62 -11.98
CA GLU A 193 13.04 -8.06 -11.10
C GLU A 193 13.57 -9.08 -10.09
N HIS A 194 13.27 -10.36 -10.32
CA HIS A 194 13.73 -11.44 -9.45
C HIS A 194 15.26 -11.49 -9.41
N GLY A 195 15.82 -11.39 -8.22
CA GLY A 195 17.27 -11.47 -8.00
C GLY A 195 18.04 -10.15 -8.15
N LEU A 196 17.37 -9.02 -8.42
CA LEU A 196 18.02 -7.72 -8.36
C LEU A 196 18.20 -7.26 -6.91
N VAL A 197 19.40 -6.85 -6.56
CA VAL A 197 19.78 -6.28 -5.26
C VAL A 197 20.33 -4.88 -5.48
N ASP A 198 20.20 -4.01 -4.47
CA ASP A 198 20.74 -2.64 -4.47
C ASP A 198 20.27 -1.77 -5.64
N VAL A 199 18.97 -1.76 -5.90
CA VAL A 199 18.39 -0.89 -6.92
C VAL A 199 18.42 0.55 -6.43
N THR A 200 19.09 1.39 -7.21
CA THR A 200 19.18 2.83 -6.98
C THR A 200 18.65 3.58 -8.20
N ALA A 201 17.98 4.71 -7.97
CA ALA A 201 17.59 5.64 -9.02
C ALA A 201 18.24 7.01 -8.74
N THR A 202 18.85 7.57 -9.77
CA THR A 202 19.35 8.96 -9.75
C THR A 202 18.53 9.77 -10.73
N TYR A 203 17.94 10.86 -10.26
CA TYR A 203 17.13 11.79 -11.06
C TYR A 203 17.81 13.13 -11.15
#